data_1be0746f4cd7df74b72be508319e2453
#
_entry.id   1be0746f4cd7df74b72be508319e2453
#
_cell.length_a   1.000
_cell.length_b   1.000
_cell.length_c   1.000
_cell.angle_alpha   90.00
_cell.angle_beta   90.00
_cell.angle_gamma   90.00
#
_symmetry.space_group_name_H-M   'P 1'
#
loop_
_entity.id
_entity.type
_entity.pdbx_description
1 polymer ?
#
loop_
_entity_poly.entity_id
_entity_poly.type
_entity_poly.pdbx_seq_one_letter_code
_entity_poly.pdbx_strand_id
1 'polypeptide(L)'
;MNELPGDLLFTKDHEWLRREEDGSVTIGITDHAQGALGDLVYVELPEVGQDIEEGGEMAVVESVKAASDVYAPIGGNIVAVNEVLADDPENINSDAYGDGWIVRMRPAGGIDESALMSPDEYQEFIDNLDD
;
A
#
# COMPACT_ATOMS: atom_id res chain seq x y z
N MET A 1 -19.73 4.67 -4.69
CA MET A 1 -18.95 3.79 -3.84
C MET A 1 -18.00 2.92 -4.66
N ASN A 2 -16.77 2.90 -4.26
CA ASN A 2 -15.77 2.16 -5.00
C ASN A 2 -15.73 0.69 -4.61
N GLU A 3 -15.71 -0.16 -5.59
CA GLU A 3 -15.53 -1.58 -5.33
C GLU A 3 -14.06 -1.87 -5.09
N LEU A 4 -13.78 -2.75 -4.13
CA LEU A 4 -12.42 -3.17 -3.88
C LEU A 4 -12.01 -4.20 -4.94
N PRO A 5 -10.78 -4.07 -5.50
CA PRO A 5 -10.32 -5.06 -6.47
C PRO A 5 -10.26 -6.45 -5.86
N GLY A 6 -10.76 -7.45 -6.59
CA GLY A 6 -10.89 -8.80 -6.07
C GLY A 6 -9.59 -9.58 -5.98
N ASP A 7 -8.54 -9.08 -6.62
CA ASP A 7 -7.23 -9.75 -6.65
C ASP A 7 -6.25 -9.20 -5.61
N LEU A 8 -6.72 -8.32 -4.72
CA LEU A 8 -5.86 -7.70 -3.72
C LEU A 8 -6.05 -8.32 -2.35
N LEU A 9 -5.01 -8.20 -1.53
CA LEU A 9 -5.06 -8.50 -0.11
C LEU A 9 -4.82 -7.20 0.64
N PHE A 10 -5.33 -7.12 1.88
CA PHE A 10 -5.34 -5.87 2.63
C PHE A 10 -4.84 -6.06 4.05
N THR A 11 -4.32 -4.97 4.64
CA THR A 11 -3.88 -4.97 6.03
C THR A 11 -4.76 -4.05 6.87
N LYS A 12 -4.64 -4.19 8.19
CA LYS A 12 -5.34 -3.31 9.13
C LYS A 12 -4.82 -1.89 9.10
N ASP A 13 -3.63 -1.69 8.54
CA ASP A 13 -3.02 -0.38 8.39
C ASP A 13 -3.39 0.27 7.05
N HIS A 14 -4.34 -0.33 6.32
CA HIS A 14 -4.87 0.20 5.06
C HIS A 14 -3.84 0.18 3.94
N GLU A 15 -3.06 -0.88 3.87
CA GLU A 15 -2.18 -1.14 2.73
C GLU A 15 -2.77 -2.27 1.92
N TRP A 16 -2.54 -2.24 0.60
CA TRP A 16 -2.95 -3.33 -0.26
C TRP A 16 -1.74 -3.99 -0.88
N LEU A 17 -1.91 -5.26 -1.26
CA LEU A 17 -0.86 -6.07 -1.85
C LEU A 17 -1.45 -6.85 -3.02
N ARG A 18 -0.75 -6.79 -4.16
CA ARG A 18 -1.16 -7.54 -5.35
C ARG A 18 -0.01 -8.45 -5.78
N ARG A 19 -0.31 -9.73 -5.95
CA ARG A 19 0.68 -10.69 -6.43
C ARG A 19 0.88 -10.50 -7.92
N GLU A 20 2.13 -10.48 -8.35
CA GLU A 20 2.48 -10.39 -9.76
C GLU A 20 2.87 -11.77 -10.27
N GLU A 21 2.86 -11.94 -11.59
CA GLU A 21 3.15 -13.23 -12.19
C GLU A 21 4.58 -13.70 -11.97
N ASP A 22 5.51 -12.80 -11.78
CA ASP A 22 6.92 -13.12 -11.58
C ASP A 22 7.26 -13.46 -10.13
N GLY A 23 6.26 -13.52 -9.26
CA GLY A 23 6.45 -13.81 -7.85
C GLY A 23 6.68 -12.59 -6.98
N SER A 24 6.81 -11.42 -7.57
CA SER A 24 6.90 -10.18 -6.80
C SER A 24 5.50 -9.73 -6.38
N VAL A 25 5.44 -8.74 -5.52
CA VAL A 25 4.16 -8.13 -5.10
C VAL A 25 4.24 -6.62 -5.27
N THR A 26 3.11 -6.03 -5.64
CA THR A 26 2.98 -4.58 -5.71
C THR A 26 2.19 -4.13 -4.50
N ILE A 27 2.63 -3.06 -3.86
CA ILE A 27 2.06 -2.58 -2.60
C ILE A 27 1.73 -1.11 -2.70
N GLY A 28 0.60 -0.72 -2.14
CA GLY A 28 0.20 0.67 -2.04
C GLY A 28 -0.73 0.86 -0.85
N ILE A 29 -1.32 2.04 -0.74
CA ILE A 29 -2.32 2.30 0.29
C ILE A 29 -3.71 2.29 -0.34
N THR A 30 -4.71 1.98 0.49
CA THR A 30 -6.07 1.81 -0.01
C THR A 30 -6.72 3.17 -0.31
N ASP A 31 -7.81 3.10 -1.06
CA ASP A 31 -8.62 4.29 -1.33
C ASP A 31 -9.15 4.90 -0.03
N HIS A 32 -9.51 4.05 0.94
CA HIS A 32 -9.92 4.51 2.26
C HIS A 32 -8.81 5.32 2.94
N ALA A 33 -7.57 4.85 2.86
CA ALA A 33 -6.43 5.53 3.48
C ALA A 33 -6.18 6.90 2.84
N GLN A 34 -6.18 6.96 1.50
CA GLN A 34 -5.93 8.25 0.84
C GLN A 34 -7.06 9.23 1.11
N GLY A 35 -8.29 8.74 1.20
CA GLY A 35 -9.43 9.60 1.52
C GLY A 35 -9.35 10.18 2.92
N ALA A 36 -8.86 9.39 3.87
CA ALA A 36 -8.70 9.85 5.25
C ALA A 36 -7.55 10.87 5.37
N LEU A 37 -6.49 10.71 4.56
CA LEU A 37 -5.36 11.63 4.57
C LEU A 37 -5.66 12.95 3.86
N GLY A 38 -6.44 12.89 2.79
CA GLY A 38 -6.69 14.03 1.93
C GLY A 38 -5.62 14.13 0.82
N ASP A 39 -5.51 15.30 0.21
CA ASP A 39 -4.59 15.49 -0.91
C ASP A 39 -3.14 15.26 -0.50
N LEU A 40 -2.49 14.32 -1.17
CA LEU A 40 -1.08 14.02 -0.87
C LEU A 40 -0.18 15.02 -1.59
N VAL A 41 0.84 15.47 -0.87
CA VAL A 41 1.76 16.50 -1.36
C VAL A 41 3.20 16.00 -1.43
N TYR A 42 3.50 14.88 -0.76
CA TYR A 42 4.84 14.32 -0.75
C TYR A 42 4.80 12.84 -0.43
N VAL A 43 5.66 12.08 -1.09
CA VAL A 43 5.83 10.64 -0.82
C VAL A 43 7.31 10.37 -0.69
N GLU A 44 7.72 9.79 0.45
CA GLU A 44 9.10 9.36 0.63
C GLU A 44 9.17 7.88 0.29
N LEU A 45 9.92 7.55 -0.75
CA LEU A 45 10.05 6.18 -1.25
C LEU A 45 11.29 5.50 -0.67
N PRO A 46 11.27 4.16 -0.49
CA PRO A 46 12.47 3.44 -0.10
C PRO A 46 13.43 3.33 -1.28
N GLU A 47 14.62 2.80 -1.01
CA GLU A 47 15.61 2.58 -2.07
C GLU A 47 15.43 1.19 -2.67
N VAL A 48 15.60 1.09 -3.98
CA VAL A 48 15.62 -0.21 -4.66
C VAL A 48 16.81 -1.01 -4.13
N GLY A 49 16.58 -2.27 -3.80
CA GLY A 49 17.59 -3.13 -3.20
C GLY A 49 17.55 -3.20 -1.69
N GLN A 50 16.78 -2.32 -1.06
CA GLN A 50 16.66 -2.30 0.39
C GLN A 50 15.84 -3.50 0.88
N ASP A 51 16.30 -4.14 1.97
CA ASP A 51 15.54 -5.20 2.62
C ASP A 51 14.66 -4.58 3.70
N ILE A 52 13.39 -4.96 3.72
CA ILE A 52 12.41 -4.46 4.69
C ILE A 52 11.80 -5.65 5.41
N GLU A 53 11.68 -5.55 6.73
CA GLU A 53 11.03 -6.56 7.53
C GLU A 53 9.52 -6.33 7.56
N GLU A 54 8.76 -7.40 7.73
CA GLU A 54 7.31 -7.28 7.90
C GLU A 54 7.01 -6.34 9.06
N GLY A 55 6.14 -5.37 8.84
CA GLY A 55 5.80 -4.37 9.85
C GLY A 55 6.80 -3.23 9.94
N GLY A 56 7.89 -3.27 9.16
CA GLY A 56 8.87 -2.19 9.15
C GLY A 56 8.38 -1.00 8.34
N GLU A 57 8.96 0.16 8.61
CA GLU A 57 8.62 1.38 7.87
C GLU A 57 9.14 1.26 6.44
N MET A 58 8.25 1.35 5.48
CA MET A 58 8.59 1.16 4.07
C MET A 58 8.59 2.48 3.31
N ALA A 59 7.61 3.33 3.59
CA ALA A 59 7.46 4.61 2.91
C ALA A 59 6.74 5.58 3.82
N VAL A 60 6.74 6.86 3.45
CA VAL A 60 5.96 7.88 4.16
C VAL A 60 5.14 8.63 3.14
N VAL A 61 3.87 8.86 3.45
CA VAL A 61 3.00 9.69 2.62
C VAL A 61 2.58 10.91 3.43
N GLU A 62 2.69 12.10 2.85
CA GLU A 62 2.33 13.33 3.53
C GLU A 62 1.25 14.06 2.77
N SER A 63 0.23 14.47 3.51
CA SER A 63 -0.85 15.28 2.97
C SER A 63 -0.73 16.71 3.52
N VAL A 64 -1.62 17.57 3.08
CA VAL A 64 -1.66 18.95 3.57
C VAL A 64 -1.94 19.04 5.07
N LYS A 65 -2.48 17.98 5.67
CA LYS A 65 -2.87 17.99 7.09
C LYS A 65 -2.13 16.99 7.96
N ALA A 66 -1.48 15.98 7.40
CA ALA A 66 -0.86 14.93 8.21
C ALA A 66 0.20 14.15 7.44
N ALA A 67 1.06 13.46 8.17
CA ALA A 67 2.01 12.50 7.59
C ALA A 67 1.69 11.13 8.16
N SER A 68 1.89 10.09 7.37
CA SER A 68 1.61 8.72 7.79
C SER A 68 2.68 7.77 7.27
N ASP A 69 3.14 6.87 8.14
CA ASP A 69 4.07 5.82 7.74
C ASP A 69 3.31 4.73 7.01
N VAL A 70 3.93 4.17 5.97
CA VAL A 70 3.40 3.00 5.28
C VAL A 70 4.28 1.82 5.69
N TYR A 71 3.66 0.84 6.34
CA TYR A 71 4.39 -0.31 6.85
C TYR A 71 4.34 -1.45 5.83
N ALA A 72 5.40 -2.26 5.82
CA ALA A 72 5.46 -3.38 4.91
C ALA A 72 4.51 -4.49 5.36
N PRO A 73 3.57 -4.90 4.52
CA PRO A 73 2.64 -5.98 4.88
C PRO A 73 3.32 -7.35 4.90
N ILE A 74 4.46 -7.46 4.22
CA ILE A 74 5.30 -8.67 4.25
C ILE A 74 6.76 -8.22 4.21
N GLY A 75 7.66 -9.10 4.63
CA GLY A 75 9.09 -8.83 4.51
C GLY A 75 9.62 -9.18 3.13
N GLY A 76 10.62 -8.46 2.67
CA GLY A 76 11.22 -8.73 1.38
C GLY A 76 12.20 -7.65 0.94
N ASN A 77 12.61 -7.76 -0.32
CA ASN A 77 13.55 -6.83 -0.94
C ASN A 77 12.82 -5.92 -1.92
N ILE A 78 13.09 -4.62 -1.85
CA ILE A 78 12.47 -3.64 -2.74
C ILE A 78 13.11 -3.78 -4.13
N VAL A 79 12.29 -4.13 -5.12
CA VAL A 79 12.79 -4.31 -6.50
C VAL A 79 12.40 -3.15 -7.42
N ALA A 80 11.38 -2.38 -7.04
CA ALA A 80 10.99 -1.20 -7.82
C ALA A 80 10.22 -0.23 -6.93
N VAL A 81 10.29 1.05 -7.27
CA VAL A 81 9.50 2.09 -6.61
C VAL A 81 8.81 2.91 -7.70
N ASN A 82 7.66 3.47 -7.36
CA ASN A 82 6.92 4.29 -8.32
C ASN A 82 7.46 5.72 -8.27
N GLU A 83 8.48 5.99 -9.08
CA GLU A 83 9.17 7.28 -9.08
C GLU A 83 8.27 8.45 -9.49
N VAL A 84 7.19 8.17 -10.20
CA VAL A 84 6.22 9.20 -10.59
C VAL A 84 5.65 9.88 -9.34
N LEU A 85 5.53 9.16 -8.24
CA LEU A 85 4.99 9.72 -6.99
C LEU A 85 5.87 10.83 -6.41
N ALA A 86 7.16 10.87 -6.76
CA ALA A 86 8.05 11.94 -6.30
C ALA A 86 7.61 13.30 -6.87
N ASP A 87 7.10 13.29 -8.10
CA ASP A 87 6.64 14.51 -8.77
C ASP A 87 5.13 14.67 -8.66
N ASP A 88 4.39 13.55 -8.68
CA ASP A 88 2.93 13.55 -8.73
C ASP A 88 2.34 12.66 -7.63
N PRO A 89 2.51 13.04 -6.35
CA PRO A 89 1.97 12.23 -5.25
C PRO A 89 0.45 12.09 -5.30
N GLU A 90 -0.24 13.00 -5.95
CA GLU A 90 -1.70 12.95 -6.09
C GLU A 90 -2.18 11.77 -6.94
N ASN A 91 -1.29 11.05 -7.61
CA ASN A 91 -1.68 9.81 -8.30
C ASN A 91 -2.26 8.79 -7.34
N ILE A 92 -1.82 8.81 -6.07
CA ILE A 92 -2.40 7.96 -5.05
C ILE A 92 -3.85 8.35 -4.81
N ASN A 93 -4.15 9.64 -4.80
CA ASN A 93 -5.52 10.13 -4.59
C ASN A 93 -6.43 9.77 -5.76
N SER A 94 -5.90 9.85 -6.97
CA SER A 94 -6.74 9.64 -8.17
C SER A 94 -6.88 8.18 -8.56
N ASP A 95 -5.89 7.34 -8.21
CA ASP A 95 -5.89 5.93 -8.64
C ASP A 95 -5.09 5.06 -7.67
N ALA A 96 -5.60 4.95 -6.45
CA ALA A 96 -4.90 4.26 -5.36
C ALA A 96 -4.53 2.81 -5.69
N TYR A 97 -5.33 2.13 -6.50
CA TYR A 97 -5.11 0.72 -6.83
C TYR A 97 -4.42 0.52 -8.19
N GLY A 98 -4.09 1.59 -8.88
CA GLY A 98 -3.44 1.53 -10.18
C GLY A 98 -2.19 2.39 -10.20
N ASP A 99 -2.27 3.55 -10.86
CA ASP A 99 -1.11 4.45 -11.01
C ASP A 99 -0.52 4.92 -9.69
N GLY A 100 -1.26 4.81 -8.60
CA GLY A 100 -0.81 5.21 -7.27
C GLY A 100 -0.07 4.12 -6.49
N TRP A 101 0.35 3.04 -7.12
CA TRP A 101 1.14 2.02 -6.42
C TRP A 101 2.42 2.65 -5.88
N ILE A 102 2.93 2.10 -4.77
CA ILE A 102 4.09 2.71 -4.09
C ILE A 102 5.38 1.94 -4.36
N VAL A 103 5.39 0.64 -4.07
CA VAL A 103 6.60 -0.17 -4.26
C VAL A 103 6.24 -1.52 -4.86
N ARG A 104 7.27 -2.16 -5.44
CA ARG A 104 7.20 -3.57 -5.80
C ARG A 104 8.29 -4.28 -5.01
N MET A 105 7.94 -5.40 -4.41
CA MET A 105 8.81 -6.12 -3.49
C MET A 105 8.91 -7.59 -3.89
N ARG A 106 10.11 -8.16 -3.73
CA ARG A 106 10.28 -9.60 -3.84
C ARG A 106 10.19 -10.18 -2.44
N PRO A 107 9.15 -11.00 -2.15
CA PRO A 107 8.98 -11.53 -0.79
C PRO A 107 10.20 -12.35 -0.34
N ALA A 108 10.56 -12.20 0.93
CA ALA A 108 11.67 -12.96 1.52
C ALA A 108 11.30 -14.43 1.75
N GLY A 109 10.00 -14.72 1.83
CA GLY A 109 9.50 -16.07 2.02
C GLY A 109 8.12 -16.18 1.45
N GLY A 110 7.35 -17.17 1.88
CA GLY A 110 5.97 -17.32 1.45
C GLY A 110 5.10 -16.21 2.03
N ILE A 111 4.04 -15.86 1.32
CA ILE A 111 3.08 -14.88 1.80
C ILE A 111 2.08 -15.58 2.71
N ASP A 112 1.98 -15.12 3.95
CA ASP A 112 1.02 -15.66 4.91
C ASP A 112 -0.32 -14.94 4.72
N GLU A 113 -1.19 -15.53 3.90
CA GLU A 113 -2.49 -14.92 3.62
C GLU A 113 -3.40 -14.86 4.83
N SER A 114 -3.13 -15.69 5.85
CA SER A 114 -3.96 -15.65 7.05
C SER A 114 -3.73 -14.38 7.87
N ALA A 115 -2.61 -13.71 7.66
CA ALA A 115 -2.32 -12.43 8.31
C ALA A 115 -2.89 -11.25 7.54
N LEU A 116 -3.46 -11.49 6.35
CA LEU A 116 -4.00 -10.46 5.48
C LEU A 116 -5.49 -10.66 5.30
N MET A 117 -6.17 -9.60 4.89
CA MET A 117 -7.63 -9.64 4.69
C MET A 117 -7.97 -9.75 3.22
N SER A 118 -9.03 -10.51 2.91
CA SER A 118 -9.63 -10.49 1.59
C SER A 118 -10.36 -9.16 1.39
N PRO A 119 -10.78 -8.83 0.15
CA PRO A 119 -11.56 -7.60 -0.07
C PRO A 119 -12.82 -7.54 0.80
N ASP A 120 -13.55 -8.65 0.94
CA ASP A 120 -14.76 -8.69 1.76
C ASP A 120 -14.45 -8.46 3.23
N GLU A 121 -13.39 -9.06 3.73
CA GLU A 121 -12.99 -8.89 5.12
C GLU A 121 -12.54 -7.45 5.39
N TYR A 122 -11.81 -6.86 4.46
CA TYR A 122 -11.37 -5.49 4.60
C TYR A 122 -12.56 -4.53 4.54
N GLN A 123 -13.53 -4.80 3.66
CA GLN A 123 -14.72 -3.96 3.57
C GLN A 123 -15.48 -3.95 4.89
N GLU A 124 -15.65 -5.12 5.52
CA GLU A 124 -16.27 -5.20 6.83
C GLU A 124 -15.46 -4.44 7.88
N PHE A 125 -14.14 -4.56 7.80
CA PHE A 125 -13.27 -3.88 8.75
C PHE A 125 -13.44 -2.36 8.69
N ILE A 126 -13.45 -1.78 7.48
CA ILE A 126 -13.60 -0.32 7.36
C ILE A 126 -15.02 0.14 7.65
N ASP A 127 -16.03 -0.68 7.37
CA ASP A 127 -17.41 -0.35 7.70
C ASP A 127 -17.60 -0.23 9.21
N ASN A 128 -16.91 -1.06 9.98
CA ASN A 128 -16.96 -1.01 11.42
C ASN A 128 -16.19 0.17 12.02
N LEU A 129 -15.21 0.70 11.28
CA LEU A 129 -14.46 1.87 11.75
C LEU A 129 -15.27 3.13 11.76
N ASP A 130 -16.29 3.20 10.90
CA ASP A 130 -17.10 4.41 10.74
C ASP A 130 -18.21 4.52 11.79
N ASP A 131 -18.34 3.56 12.66
CA ASP A 131 -19.36 3.55 13.71
C ASP A 131 -18.97 4.33 14.96
#